data_18c9617844a43d87bfd8d3a48f7abfca
#
_entry.id   18c9617844a43d87bfd8d3a48f7abfca
#
_cell.length_a   1.000
_cell.length_b   1.000
_cell.length_c   1.000
_cell.angle_alpha   90.00
_cell.angle_beta   90.00
_cell.angle_gamma   90.00
#
_symmetry.space_group_name_H-M   'P 1'
#
loop_
_entity.id
_entity.type
_entity.pdbx_description
1 polymer ?
#
loop_
_entity_poly.entity_id
_entity_poly.type
_entity_poly.pdbx_seq_one_letter_code
_entity_poly.pdbx_strand_id
1 'polypeptide(L)'
;EIPLRLVGSEMCIRDSIFYCGKCVILWTANKNVYYMDKQKVALVLSMGGARGIAHIGVIEELLRHNFEITSIAGSSMGAMVGAMYASGKLEECKEWLYSWDKRKMWELADLTLSRDGLVKGDRFIKELKQIIPVMNIEELPIPYVAMATDIVCDQEVRFDSGNLYDAIRATISIPMLFRPLRKDGMVLIDGGILNPLPLNQVHRTEGDILIAVDVNAPIDCGKKKKMSPYNLLTESSRMMMQQITRYQIERCQPDILIQMSGNAYDMLEFHHAASIVETGIEITRDALNTELYSV
;
A
#
# COMPACT_ATOMS: atom_id res chain seq x y z
N GLU A 1 -26.47 9.22 16.13
CA GLU A 1 -27.91 8.92 16.40
C GLU A 1 -28.56 8.51 15.09
N ILE A 2 -28.99 7.25 15.01
CA ILE A 2 -29.72 6.73 13.85
C ILE A 2 -31.19 7.02 14.07
N PRO A 3 -31.92 7.65 13.15
CA PRO A 3 -33.32 7.99 13.34
C PRO A 3 -34.19 6.72 13.40
N LEU A 4 -34.97 6.61 14.45
CA LEU A 4 -36.02 5.61 14.60
C LEU A 4 -37.10 5.83 13.53
N ARG A 5 -37.27 4.88 12.62
CA ARG A 5 -38.35 4.90 11.62
C ARG A 5 -39.54 4.15 12.15
N LEU A 6 -40.61 4.86 12.44
CA LEU A 6 -41.94 4.29 12.75
C LEU A 6 -42.55 3.72 11.47
N VAL A 7 -42.86 2.43 11.44
CA VAL A 7 -43.60 1.79 10.36
C VAL A 7 -44.82 1.10 10.98
N GLY A 8 -45.99 1.71 10.82
CA GLY A 8 -47.27 1.20 11.29
C GLY A 8 -47.55 1.45 12.77
N SER A 9 -48.71 0.96 13.25
CA SER A 9 -49.21 1.12 14.63
C SER A 9 -48.51 0.25 15.67
N GLU A 10 -47.51 -0.57 15.26
CA GLU A 10 -46.67 -1.33 16.14
C GLU A 10 -45.21 -0.93 15.97
N MET A 11 -44.59 -0.54 17.08
CA MET A 11 -43.20 -0.14 17.15
C MET A 11 -42.31 -1.38 17.09
N CYS A 12 -41.92 -1.79 15.87
CA CYS A 12 -40.89 -2.79 15.69
C CYS A 12 -39.53 -2.13 15.85
N ILE A 13 -38.87 -2.28 16.98
CA ILE A 13 -37.44 -2.04 17.15
C ILE A 13 -36.74 -3.18 16.44
N ARG A 14 -36.40 -2.96 15.17
CA ARG A 14 -35.50 -3.85 14.45
C ARG A 14 -34.07 -3.45 14.76
N ASP A 15 -33.25 -4.44 14.94
CA ASP A 15 -31.82 -4.43 15.25
C ASP A 15 -31.09 -3.11 14.92
N SER A 16 -30.50 -2.47 15.94
CA SER A 16 -29.73 -1.25 15.77
C SER A 16 -28.24 -1.57 15.81
N ILE A 17 -27.50 -1.14 14.80
CA ILE A 17 -26.05 -1.28 14.72
C ILE A 17 -25.42 -0.01 15.26
N PHE A 18 -24.55 -0.14 16.28
CA PHE A 18 -23.78 0.96 16.84
C PHE A 18 -22.29 0.72 16.59
N TYR A 19 -21.62 1.71 16.06
CA TYR A 19 -20.16 1.71 15.92
C TYR A 19 -19.55 2.41 17.13
N CYS A 20 -18.75 1.68 17.88
CA CYS A 20 -17.92 2.22 18.94
C CYS A 20 -16.47 1.90 18.59
N GLY A 21 -15.64 2.87 18.26
CA GLY A 21 -14.26 2.86 17.81
C GLY A 21 -13.40 1.58 17.87
N LYS A 22 -13.91 0.46 18.44
CA LYS A 22 -13.24 -0.84 18.55
C LYS A 22 -14.14 -2.05 18.31
N CYS A 23 -15.46 -1.87 18.15
CA CYS A 23 -16.40 -2.98 17.93
C CYS A 23 -17.69 -2.51 17.29
N VAL A 24 -18.33 -3.41 16.53
CA VAL A 24 -19.72 -3.24 16.06
C VAL A 24 -20.63 -3.87 17.09
N ILE A 25 -21.57 -3.09 17.65
CA ILE A 25 -22.54 -3.58 18.62
C ILE A 25 -23.87 -3.74 17.90
N LEU A 26 -24.32 -4.96 17.73
CA LEU A 26 -25.68 -5.28 17.29
C LEU A 26 -26.59 -5.36 18.51
N TRP A 27 -27.58 -4.47 18.58
CA TRP A 27 -28.61 -4.51 19.61
C TRP A 27 -29.82 -5.26 19.06
N THR A 28 -30.10 -6.46 19.62
CA THR A 28 -31.29 -7.22 19.27
C THR A 28 -32.39 -7.02 20.35
N ALA A 29 -33.65 -7.25 19.98
CA ALA A 29 -34.79 -7.14 20.87
C ALA A 29 -34.66 -8.00 22.16
N ASN A 30 -33.75 -8.97 22.18
CA ASN A 30 -33.47 -9.83 23.33
C ASN A 30 -32.34 -9.35 24.25
N LYS A 31 -31.87 -8.12 24.13
CA LYS A 31 -30.79 -7.53 24.93
C LYS A 31 -29.43 -8.28 24.86
N ASN A 32 -29.22 -9.14 23.89
CA ASN A 32 -27.92 -9.75 23.67
C ASN A 32 -27.01 -8.80 22.89
N VAL A 33 -25.88 -8.42 23.46
CA VAL A 33 -24.84 -7.63 22.80
C VAL A 33 -23.95 -8.64 22.08
N TYR A 34 -24.01 -8.64 20.75
CA TYR A 34 -23.09 -9.43 19.94
C TYR A 34 -21.92 -8.55 19.55
N TYR A 35 -20.72 -8.92 19.97
CA TYR A 35 -19.49 -8.37 19.42
C TYR A 35 -19.22 -9.10 18.10
N MET A 36 -19.28 -8.39 16.99
CA MET A 36 -18.80 -8.97 15.74
C MET A 36 -17.27 -8.97 15.77
N ASP A 37 -16.68 -10.13 15.60
CA ASP A 37 -15.23 -10.23 15.39
C ASP A 37 -14.83 -9.39 14.19
N LYS A 38 -13.64 -8.78 14.28
CA LYS A 38 -13.09 -8.03 13.16
C LYS A 38 -12.88 -8.94 11.96
N GLN A 39 -13.24 -8.47 10.77
CA GLN A 39 -12.92 -9.20 9.55
C GLN A 39 -11.40 -9.17 9.33
N LYS A 40 -10.78 -10.33 9.34
CA LYS A 40 -9.35 -10.50 9.08
C LYS A 40 -9.04 -10.23 7.61
N VAL A 41 -7.89 -9.58 7.35
CA VAL A 41 -7.46 -9.16 6.01
C VAL A 41 -6.00 -9.55 5.77
N ALA A 42 -5.76 -10.27 4.68
CA ALA A 42 -4.47 -10.35 4.04
C ALA A 42 -4.38 -9.19 3.01
N LEU A 43 -3.55 -8.19 3.29
CA LEU A 43 -3.47 -6.95 2.52
C LEU A 43 -2.29 -6.95 1.55
N VAL A 44 -2.56 -6.64 0.29
CA VAL A 44 -1.51 -6.53 -0.74
C VAL A 44 -1.45 -5.14 -1.32
N LEU A 45 -0.28 -4.52 -1.24
CA LEU A 45 -0.02 -3.13 -1.59
C LEU A 45 0.89 -3.04 -2.82
N SER A 46 0.40 -2.44 -3.90
CA SER A 46 1.15 -2.30 -5.13
C SER A 46 2.31 -1.32 -5.02
N MET A 47 3.25 -1.41 -5.95
CA MET A 47 4.19 -0.32 -6.20
C MET A 47 3.45 0.96 -6.62
N GLY A 48 4.13 2.14 -6.55
CA GLY A 48 3.44 3.37 -7.01
C GLY A 48 4.24 4.67 -6.95
N GLY A 49 5.46 4.66 -6.43
CA GLY A 49 6.17 5.92 -6.13
C GLY A 49 5.33 6.78 -5.17
N ALA A 50 5.19 8.08 -5.44
CA ALA A 50 4.39 8.98 -4.61
C ALA A 50 2.92 8.53 -4.47
N ARG A 51 2.32 7.95 -5.54
CA ARG A 51 0.95 7.40 -5.47
C ARG A 51 0.77 6.36 -4.38
N GLY A 52 1.83 5.61 -4.06
CA GLY A 52 1.81 4.60 -3.00
C GLY A 52 1.59 5.18 -1.60
N ILE A 53 1.69 6.50 -1.40
CA ILE A 53 1.30 7.16 -0.16
C ILE A 53 -0.20 6.97 0.12
N ALA A 54 -1.02 6.78 -0.93
CA ALA A 54 -2.45 6.47 -0.79
C ALA A 54 -2.71 5.21 0.04
N HIS A 55 -1.78 4.26 0.07
CA HIS A 55 -1.91 3.06 0.90
C HIS A 55 -2.07 3.39 2.39
N ILE A 56 -1.57 4.53 2.88
CA ILE A 56 -1.79 4.99 4.25
C ILE A 56 -3.28 5.24 4.47
N GLY A 57 -3.91 6.03 3.59
CA GLY A 57 -5.35 6.31 3.66
C GLY A 57 -6.21 5.05 3.53
N VAL A 58 -5.79 4.10 2.66
CA VAL A 58 -6.45 2.79 2.54
C VAL A 58 -6.41 2.04 3.86
N ILE A 59 -5.25 1.92 4.49
CA ILE A 59 -5.09 1.22 5.79
C ILE A 59 -5.97 1.89 6.85
N GLU A 60 -5.93 3.21 6.96
CA GLU A 60 -6.73 3.96 7.93
C GLU A 60 -8.23 3.73 7.74
N GLU A 61 -8.72 3.74 6.50
CA GLU A 61 -10.14 3.56 6.22
C GLU A 61 -10.58 2.10 6.42
N LEU A 62 -9.76 1.10 6.08
CA LEU A 62 -10.04 -0.30 6.41
C LEU A 62 -10.16 -0.50 7.93
N LEU A 63 -9.25 0.07 8.72
CA LEU A 63 -9.32 -0.02 10.20
C LEU A 63 -10.58 0.64 10.77
N ARG A 64 -11.05 1.76 10.18
CA ARG A 64 -12.31 2.42 10.56
C ARG A 64 -13.52 1.54 10.27
N HIS A 65 -13.47 0.73 9.21
CA HIS A 65 -14.54 -0.21 8.82
C HIS A 65 -14.44 -1.57 9.52
N ASN A 66 -13.75 -1.63 10.67
CA ASN A 66 -13.64 -2.82 11.51
C ASN A 66 -12.91 -4.02 10.87
N PHE A 67 -12.01 -3.75 9.90
CA PHE A 67 -11.08 -4.75 9.41
C PHE A 67 -9.87 -4.89 10.33
N GLU A 68 -9.31 -6.09 10.39
CA GLU A 68 -8.06 -6.41 11.08
C GLU A 68 -7.03 -6.90 10.07
N ILE A 69 -5.99 -6.11 9.82
CA ILE A 69 -4.93 -6.50 8.90
C ILE A 69 -4.03 -7.50 9.61
N THR A 70 -4.08 -8.76 9.17
CA THR A 70 -3.35 -9.88 9.78
C THR A 70 -2.05 -10.22 9.07
N SER A 71 -1.86 -9.74 7.84
CA SER A 71 -0.63 -9.91 7.08
C SER A 71 -0.54 -8.87 5.95
N ILE A 72 0.68 -8.52 5.55
CA ILE A 72 0.92 -7.56 4.45
C ILE A 72 2.00 -8.09 3.50
N ALA A 73 1.74 -7.94 2.20
CA ALA A 73 2.77 -8.05 1.16
C ALA A 73 2.76 -6.78 0.31
N GLY A 74 3.95 -6.34 -0.12
CA GLY A 74 4.04 -5.15 -0.94
C GLY A 74 5.27 -5.08 -1.84
N SER A 75 5.22 -4.17 -2.80
CA SER A 75 6.35 -3.81 -3.67
C SER A 75 6.59 -2.31 -3.62
N SER A 76 7.87 -1.89 -3.62
CA SER A 76 8.26 -0.49 -3.64
C SER A 76 7.61 0.32 -2.51
N MET A 77 6.91 1.41 -2.81
CA MET A 77 6.19 2.23 -1.82
C MET A 77 5.13 1.42 -1.06
N GLY A 78 4.47 0.44 -1.68
CA GLY A 78 3.53 -0.43 -0.98
C GLY A 78 4.21 -1.28 0.10
N ALA A 79 5.41 -1.81 -0.17
CA ALA A 79 6.20 -2.49 0.85
C ALA A 79 6.64 -1.52 1.96
N MET A 80 7.04 -0.30 1.62
CA MET A 80 7.44 0.71 2.61
C MET A 80 6.28 1.09 3.53
N VAL A 81 5.10 1.37 2.99
CA VAL A 81 3.91 1.68 3.80
C VAL A 81 3.49 0.45 4.62
N GLY A 82 3.58 -0.75 4.05
CA GLY A 82 3.36 -2.01 4.77
C GLY A 82 4.29 -2.16 5.98
N ALA A 83 5.59 -1.83 5.83
CA ALA A 83 6.56 -1.83 6.93
C ALA A 83 6.23 -0.79 8.01
N MET A 84 5.79 0.41 7.62
CA MET A 84 5.35 1.46 8.53
C MET A 84 4.17 0.98 9.40
N TYR A 85 3.19 0.34 8.79
CA TYR A 85 2.05 -0.22 9.51
C TYR A 85 2.47 -1.41 10.38
N ALA A 86 3.17 -2.39 9.82
CA ALA A 86 3.57 -3.61 10.53
C ALA A 86 4.48 -3.31 11.73
N SER A 87 5.29 -2.26 11.66
CA SER A 87 6.13 -1.80 12.79
C SER A 87 5.36 -0.96 13.83
N GLY A 88 4.07 -0.69 13.63
CA GLY A 88 3.27 0.18 14.49
C GLY A 88 3.63 1.67 14.41
N LYS A 89 4.28 2.10 13.30
CA LYS A 89 4.80 3.45 13.11
C LYS A 89 4.13 4.21 11.95
N LEU A 90 2.92 3.79 11.57
CA LEU A 90 2.22 4.38 10.43
C LEU A 90 1.97 5.89 10.62
N GLU A 91 1.51 6.31 11.80
CA GLU A 91 1.18 7.71 12.06
C GLU A 91 2.42 8.60 12.06
N GLU A 92 3.50 8.20 12.76
CA GLU A 92 4.74 8.95 12.77
C GLU A 92 5.36 9.05 11.35
N CYS A 93 5.24 7.99 10.56
CA CYS A 93 5.70 7.99 9.17
C CYS A 93 4.82 8.87 8.27
N LYS A 94 3.50 8.91 8.50
CA LYS A 94 2.56 9.80 7.80
C LYS A 94 2.92 11.26 8.03
N GLU A 95 3.13 11.66 9.30
CA GLU A 95 3.55 13.01 9.64
C GLU A 95 4.90 13.37 9.00
N TRP A 96 5.84 12.43 8.98
CA TRP A 96 7.11 12.62 8.29
C TRP A 96 6.91 12.86 6.79
N LEU A 97 6.08 12.08 6.10
CA LEU A 97 5.76 12.26 4.68
C LEU A 97 5.05 13.61 4.43
N TYR A 98 4.18 14.05 5.33
CA TYR A 98 3.52 15.36 5.24
C TYR A 98 4.50 16.52 5.36
N SER A 99 5.63 16.32 6.05
CA SER A 99 6.69 17.33 6.14
C SER A 99 7.50 17.52 4.85
N TRP A 100 7.24 16.70 3.80
CA TRP A 100 7.99 16.75 2.57
C TRP A 100 7.49 17.84 1.63
N ASP A 101 8.20 18.94 1.60
CA ASP A 101 8.09 19.94 0.55
C ASP A 101 9.09 19.65 -0.61
N LYS A 102 9.02 20.46 -1.67
CA LYS A 102 9.91 20.30 -2.82
C LYS A 102 11.40 20.42 -2.44
N ARG A 103 11.71 21.26 -1.46
CA ARG A 103 13.08 21.47 -0.98
C ARG A 103 13.60 20.23 -0.26
N LYS A 104 12.82 19.69 0.68
CA LYS A 104 13.16 18.48 1.43
C LYS A 104 13.32 17.27 0.50
N MET A 105 12.48 17.16 -0.52
CA MET A 105 12.64 16.12 -1.55
C MET A 105 14.01 16.20 -2.24
N TRP A 106 14.46 17.40 -2.61
CA TRP A 106 15.79 17.60 -3.19
C TRP A 106 16.91 17.27 -2.20
N GLU A 107 16.74 17.59 -0.93
CA GLU A 107 17.69 17.27 0.14
C GLU A 107 17.80 15.76 0.38
N LEU A 108 16.67 15.03 0.39
CA LEU A 108 16.63 13.57 0.55
C LEU A 108 17.16 12.83 -0.67
N ALA A 109 16.99 13.41 -1.86
CA ALA A 109 17.49 12.86 -3.11
C ALA A 109 19.02 12.79 -3.16
N ASP A 110 19.75 13.38 -2.19
CA ASP A 110 21.21 13.35 -2.05
C ASP A 110 21.93 13.37 -3.42
N LEU A 111 21.69 14.45 -4.19
CA LEU A 111 22.28 14.66 -5.51
C LEU A 111 23.81 14.90 -5.42
N THR A 112 24.52 13.99 -4.79
CA THR A 112 25.94 13.86 -5.06
C THR A 112 26.04 13.39 -6.51
N LEU A 113 26.48 14.30 -7.38
CA LEU A 113 26.90 14.00 -8.74
C LEU A 113 27.97 12.89 -8.69
N SER A 114 27.50 11.64 -8.52
CA SER A 114 28.34 10.51 -8.79
C SER A 114 28.40 10.31 -10.29
N ARG A 115 29.47 9.71 -10.79
CA ARG A 115 29.62 9.37 -12.21
C ARG A 115 28.38 8.63 -12.79
N ASP A 116 27.54 8.04 -11.93
CA ASP A 116 26.38 7.24 -12.32
C ASP A 116 25.05 8.01 -12.23
N GLY A 117 25.06 9.30 -11.80
CA GLY A 117 23.87 10.17 -11.77
C GLY A 117 22.72 9.73 -10.85
N LEU A 118 22.92 8.68 -10.03
CA LEU A 118 21.88 8.06 -9.23
C LEU A 118 21.93 8.50 -7.78
N VAL A 119 20.76 8.65 -7.17
CA VAL A 119 20.57 8.95 -5.75
C VAL A 119 21.02 7.75 -4.91
N LYS A 120 21.81 7.99 -3.85
CA LYS A 120 22.24 6.91 -2.94
C LYS A 120 21.12 6.39 -2.06
N GLY A 121 20.17 7.24 -1.68
CA GLY A 121 19.08 6.90 -0.78
C GLY A 121 19.48 6.78 0.70
N ASP A 122 20.75 7.03 1.03
CA ASP A 122 21.26 6.85 2.40
C ASP A 122 20.63 7.83 3.39
N ARG A 123 20.36 9.09 2.98
CA ARG A 123 19.70 10.08 3.82
C ARG A 123 18.27 9.69 4.11
N PHE A 124 17.54 9.22 3.10
CA PHE A 124 16.19 8.70 3.25
C PHE A 124 16.13 7.59 4.31
N ILE A 125 16.98 6.57 4.18
CA ILE A 125 17.06 5.46 5.14
C ILE A 125 17.50 5.96 6.53
N LYS A 126 18.40 6.94 6.60
CA LYS A 126 18.83 7.52 7.89
C LYS A 126 17.69 8.22 8.62
N GLU A 127 16.86 8.98 7.91
CA GLU A 127 15.68 9.64 8.53
C GLU A 127 14.64 8.60 8.94
N LEU A 128 14.37 7.62 8.09
CA LEU A 128 13.41 6.55 8.40
C LEU A 128 13.83 5.75 9.66
N LYS A 129 15.13 5.53 9.86
CA LYS A 129 15.69 4.88 11.08
C LYS A 129 15.46 5.68 12.37
N GLN A 130 15.13 6.96 12.29
CA GLN A 130 14.76 7.75 13.47
C GLN A 130 13.31 7.51 13.89
N ILE A 131 12.47 6.99 12.98
CA ILE A 131 11.05 6.74 13.21
C ILE A 131 10.80 5.27 13.50
N ILE A 132 11.26 4.38 12.62
CA ILE A 132 11.15 2.93 12.78
C ILE A 132 12.44 2.42 13.42
N PRO A 133 12.39 1.71 14.55
CA PRO A 133 13.58 1.08 15.13
C PRO A 133 14.22 0.08 14.17
N VAL A 134 15.54 -0.12 14.31
CA VAL A 134 16.22 -1.18 13.58
C VAL A 134 15.77 -2.53 14.15
N MET A 135 15.15 -3.35 13.31
CA MET A 135 14.61 -4.66 13.68
C MET A 135 14.67 -5.63 12.51
N ASN A 136 14.47 -6.89 12.80
CA ASN A 136 14.26 -7.91 11.78
C ASN A 136 12.77 -8.04 11.43
N ILE A 137 12.49 -8.57 10.25
CA ILE A 137 11.11 -8.76 9.77
C ILE A 137 10.35 -9.72 10.69
N GLU A 138 11.02 -10.73 11.24
CA GLU A 138 10.45 -11.73 12.15
C GLU A 138 10.01 -11.14 13.51
N GLU A 139 10.47 -9.93 13.85
CA GLU A 139 10.11 -9.22 15.07
C GLU A 139 8.85 -8.36 14.90
N LEU A 140 8.33 -8.26 13.66
CA LEU A 140 7.11 -7.50 13.39
C LEU A 140 5.87 -8.22 13.97
N PRO A 141 4.88 -7.47 14.49
CA PRO A 141 3.64 -8.03 15.07
C PRO A 141 2.81 -8.89 14.12
N ILE A 142 2.93 -8.65 12.81
CA ILE A 142 2.21 -9.39 11.76
C ILE A 142 3.18 -9.83 10.67
N PRO A 143 2.91 -10.94 9.97
CA PRO A 143 3.65 -11.37 8.80
C PRO A 143 3.75 -10.25 7.76
N TYR A 144 4.98 -9.99 7.32
CA TYR A 144 5.28 -8.95 6.34
C TYR A 144 6.17 -9.50 5.24
N VAL A 145 5.88 -9.11 3.99
CA VAL A 145 6.68 -9.47 2.81
C VAL A 145 6.96 -8.23 1.98
N ALA A 146 8.23 -8.01 1.67
CA ALA A 146 8.66 -7.03 0.67
C ALA A 146 9.26 -7.75 -0.54
N MET A 147 8.89 -7.29 -1.74
CA MET A 147 9.46 -7.82 -2.98
C MET A 147 10.61 -6.96 -3.48
N ALA A 148 11.64 -7.60 -4.02
CA ALA A 148 12.69 -6.98 -4.82
C ALA A 148 12.94 -7.82 -6.07
N THR A 149 13.76 -7.29 -6.98
CA THR A 149 14.17 -8.00 -8.20
C THR A 149 15.69 -8.11 -8.22
N ASP A 150 16.24 -9.32 -8.36
CA ASP A 150 17.65 -9.54 -8.67
C ASP A 150 17.86 -9.48 -10.18
N ILE A 151 18.49 -8.39 -10.66
CA ILE A 151 18.72 -8.17 -12.09
C ILE A 151 19.86 -9.06 -12.66
N VAL A 152 20.62 -9.72 -11.82
CA VAL A 152 21.70 -10.62 -12.26
C VAL A 152 21.17 -12.00 -12.63
N CYS A 153 20.20 -12.49 -11.85
CA CYS A 153 19.61 -13.82 -12.03
C CYS A 153 18.19 -13.80 -12.60
N ASP A 154 17.67 -12.63 -13.00
CA ASP A 154 16.33 -12.45 -13.57
C ASP A 154 15.21 -13.06 -12.69
N GLN A 155 15.26 -12.82 -11.36
CA GLN A 155 14.34 -13.45 -10.43
C GLN A 155 13.75 -12.49 -9.40
N GLU A 156 12.54 -12.84 -8.93
CA GLU A 156 11.96 -12.21 -7.76
C GLU A 156 12.76 -12.57 -6.50
N VAL A 157 12.96 -11.60 -5.63
CA VAL A 157 13.53 -11.79 -4.30
C VAL A 157 12.51 -11.41 -3.26
N ARG A 158 12.11 -12.39 -2.45
CA ARG A 158 11.17 -12.24 -1.36
C ARG A 158 11.92 -11.99 -0.07
N PHE A 159 11.60 -10.90 0.61
CA PHE A 159 12.07 -10.58 1.95
C PHE A 159 10.93 -10.81 2.94
N ASP A 160 10.95 -11.90 3.67
CA ASP A 160 10.04 -12.25 4.77
C ASP A 160 10.80 -12.55 6.07
N SER A 161 12.09 -12.33 6.06
CA SER A 161 13.00 -12.52 7.19
C SER A 161 14.23 -11.62 7.07
N GLY A 162 14.98 -11.47 8.16
CA GLY A 162 16.21 -10.68 8.22
C GLY A 162 15.94 -9.18 8.39
N ASN A 163 16.93 -8.35 8.12
CA ASN A 163 16.91 -6.94 8.41
C ASN A 163 15.84 -6.19 7.60
N LEU A 164 14.89 -5.52 8.27
CA LEU A 164 13.79 -4.77 7.65
C LEU A 164 14.29 -3.67 6.71
N TYR A 165 15.41 -3.01 7.06
CA TYR A 165 15.96 -1.93 6.23
C TYR A 165 16.63 -2.42 4.95
N ASP A 166 17.18 -3.63 4.94
CA ASP A 166 17.69 -4.25 3.71
C ASP A 166 16.52 -4.52 2.75
N ALA A 167 15.41 -5.02 3.27
CA ALA A 167 14.19 -5.24 2.50
C ALA A 167 13.63 -3.92 1.93
N ILE A 168 13.47 -2.88 2.78
CA ILE A 168 12.99 -1.57 2.35
C ILE A 168 13.95 -0.97 1.31
N ARG A 169 15.27 -1.02 1.55
CA ARG A 169 16.26 -0.45 0.65
C ARG A 169 16.29 -1.16 -0.70
N ALA A 170 16.11 -2.48 -0.72
CA ALA A 170 16.04 -3.26 -1.96
C ALA A 170 14.76 -2.89 -2.75
N THR A 171 13.59 -2.97 -2.09
CA THR A 171 12.30 -2.80 -2.75
C THR A 171 12.09 -1.39 -3.35
N ILE A 172 12.71 -0.33 -2.77
CA ILE A 172 12.60 1.05 -3.28
C ILE A 172 13.73 1.42 -4.26
N SER A 173 14.57 0.48 -4.68
CA SER A 173 15.69 0.74 -5.62
C SER A 173 15.20 0.92 -7.06
N ILE A 174 14.39 1.96 -7.29
CA ILE A 174 13.82 2.29 -8.60
C ILE A 174 14.95 2.57 -9.60
N PRO A 175 15.02 1.86 -10.73
CA PRO A 175 16.01 2.12 -11.78
C PRO A 175 15.98 3.59 -12.23
N MET A 176 17.13 4.15 -12.50
CA MET A 176 17.38 5.56 -12.85
C MET A 176 17.15 6.56 -11.70
N LEU A 177 16.53 6.18 -10.59
CA LEU A 177 16.32 7.05 -9.43
C LEU A 177 17.30 6.70 -8.31
N PHE A 178 17.26 5.45 -7.85
CA PHE A 178 18.12 4.96 -6.77
C PHE A 178 19.17 3.96 -7.25
N ARG A 179 20.31 3.94 -6.56
CA ARG A 179 21.32 2.92 -6.79
C ARG A 179 20.78 1.54 -6.36
N PRO A 180 21.04 0.48 -7.15
CA PRO A 180 20.74 -0.88 -6.74
C PRO A 180 21.41 -1.22 -5.39
N LEU A 181 20.73 -2.01 -4.58
CA LEU A 181 21.34 -2.58 -3.39
C LEU A 181 22.17 -3.82 -3.79
N ARG A 182 23.45 -3.82 -3.43
CA ARG A 182 24.33 -4.99 -3.63
C ARG A 182 24.44 -5.74 -2.32
N LYS A 183 23.95 -6.98 -2.30
CA LYS A 183 23.93 -7.83 -1.10
C LYS A 183 24.04 -9.30 -1.50
N ASP A 184 24.89 -10.04 -0.82
CA ASP A 184 25.03 -11.52 -0.96
C ASP A 184 25.22 -11.99 -2.43
N GLY A 185 25.98 -11.23 -3.22
CA GLY A 185 26.20 -11.50 -4.65
C GLY A 185 25.09 -11.03 -5.59
N MET A 186 23.93 -10.63 -5.06
CA MET A 186 22.79 -10.10 -5.81
C MET A 186 22.94 -8.61 -6.12
N VAL A 187 22.29 -8.15 -7.18
CA VAL A 187 22.09 -6.74 -7.52
C VAL A 187 20.59 -6.45 -7.52
N LEU A 188 20.11 -5.93 -6.40
CA LEU A 188 18.69 -5.79 -6.12
C LEU A 188 18.17 -4.42 -6.57
N ILE A 189 17.08 -4.45 -7.32
CA ILE A 189 16.29 -3.30 -7.77
C ILE A 189 14.85 -3.44 -7.30
N ASP A 190 14.03 -2.42 -7.59
CA ASP A 190 12.62 -2.34 -7.20
C ASP A 190 11.83 -3.63 -7.55
N GLY A 191 11.07 -4.12 -6.59
CA GLY A 191 10.28 -5.34 -6.74
C GLY A 191 9.14 -5.21 -7.75
N GLY A 192 8.67 -3.99 -7.99
CA GLY A 192 7.61 -3.71 -8.97
C GLY A 192 7.99 -4.04 -10.41
N ILE A 193 9.25 -4.30 -10.70
CA ILE A 193 9.71 -4.71 -12.04
C ILE A 193 9.14 -6.09 -12.42
N LEU A 194 9.21 -7.07 -11.51
CA LEU A 194 8.72 -8.44 -11.76
C LEU A 194 7.40 -8.74 -11.06
N ASN A 195 7.15 -8.12 -9.89
CA ASN A 195 5.93 -8.33 -9.12
C ASN A 195 5.35 -7.02 -8.59
N PRO A 196 4.68 -6.23 -9.44
CA PRO A 196 4.16 -4.91 -9.08
C PRO A 196 3.01 -4.93 -8.05
N LEU A 197 2.27 -6.03 -7.96
CA LEU A 197 1.20 -6.27 -6.98
C LEU A 197 1.30 -7.72 -6.48
N PRO A 198 2.04 -7.99 -5.39
CA PRO A 198 2.48 -9.33 -5.01
C PRO A 198 1.39 -10.18 -4.32
N LEU A 199 0.26 -10.40 -5.01
CA LEU A 199 -0.90 -11.16 -4.52
C LEU A 199 -0.56 -12.61 -4.17
N ASN A 200 0.40 -13.19 -4.88
CA ASN A 200 0.87 -14.55 -4.69
C ASN A 200 1.87 -14.71 -3.54
N GLN A 201 2.23 -13.62 -2.85
CA GLN A 201 3.28 -13.60 -1.83
C GLN A 201 2.76 -13.33 -0.41
N VAL A 202 1.53 -12.84 -0.26
CA VAL A 202 0.97 -12.53 1.05
C VAL A 202 0.70 -13.80 1.86
N HIS A 203 0.98 -13.76 3.14
CA HIS A 203 0.62 -14.83 4.06
C HIS A 203 -0.90 -14.84 4.27
N ARG A 204 -1.53 -16.02 4.12
CA ARG A 204 -2.98 -16.19 4.32
C ARG A 204 -3.24 -16.89 5.64
N THR A 205 -4.24 -16.43 6.37
CA THR A 205 -4.73 -17.05 7.61
C THR A 205 -6.17 -17.52 7.44
N GLU A 206 -6.58 -18.49 8.23
CA GLU A 206 -7.95 -19.01 8.16
C GLU A 206 -8.97 -17.89 8.45
N GLY A 207 -9.96 -17.75 7.57
CA GLY A 207 -11.04 -16.76 7.70
C GLY A 207 -10.63 -15.33 7.29
N ASP A 208 -9.44 -15.10 6.75
CA ASP A 208 -9.10 -13.81 6.16
C ASP A 208 -9.71 -13.64 4.76
N ILE A 209 -9.92 -12.39 4.38
CA ILE A 209 -10.18 -12.00 2.98
C ILE A 209 -8.94 -11.39 2.38
N LEU A 210 -8.79 -11.53 1.05
CA LEU A 210 -7.69 -10.95 0.28
C LEU A 210 -8.09 -9.59 -0.27
N ILE A 211 -7.44 -8.53 0.24
CA ILE A 211 -7.63 -7.17 -0.30
C ILE A 211 -6.40 -6.78 -1.09
N ALA A 212 -6.62 -6.40 -2.35
CA ALA A 212 -5.60 -5.85 -3.24
C ALA A 212 -5.76 -4.35 -3.41
N VAL A 213 -4.67 -3.60 -3.31
CA VAL A 213 -4.65 -2.15 -3.54
C VAL A 213 -3.70 -1.84 -4.71
N ASP A 214 -4.28 -1.46 -5.85
CA ASP A 214 -3.54 -1.08 -7.05
C ASP A 214 -3.63 0.43 -7.30
N VAL A 215 -2.55 1.15 -6.95
CA VAL A 215 -2.45 2.61 -7.18
C VAL A 215 -1.88 2.97 -8.56
N ASN A 216 -1.79 1.99 -9.45
CA ASN A 216 -1.37 2.16 -10.84
C ASN A 216 -2.40 1.58 -11.83
N ALA A 217 -3.67 1.57 -11.47
CA ALA A 217 -4.74 1.09 -12.31
C ALA A 217 -4.72 1.75 -13.71
N PRO A 218 -5.30 1.12 -14.73
CA PRO A 218 -5.34 1.66 -16.07
C PRO A 218 -5.78 3.13 -16.12
N ILE A 219 -5.16 3.89 -17.00
CA ILE A 219 -5.44 5.32 -17.19
C ILE A 219 -6.57 5.50 -18.20
N ASP A 220 -7.37 6.56 -18.02
CA ASP A 220 -8.33 6.98 -19.04
C ASP A 220 -7.62 7.53 -20.27
N CYS A 221 -8.04 7.08 -21.46
CA CYS A 221 -7.52 7.59 -22.72
C CYS A 221 -7.93 9.05 -22.92
N GLY A 222 -6.98 9.97 -23.03
CA GLY A 222 -7.35 11.36 -23.35
C GLY A 222 -6.26 12.42 -23.20
N LYS A 223 -5.23 12.21 -22.39
CA LYS A 223 -4.13 13.19 -22.27
C LYS A 223 -2.97 12.80 -23.17
N LYS A 224 -2.73 13.58 -24.24
CA LYS A 224 -1.53 13.44 -25.08
C LYS A 224 -0.30 13.87 -24.29
N LYS A 225 0.56 12.93 -23.90
CA LYS A 225 1.90 13.21 -23.36
C LYS A 225 2.87 13.45 -24.54
N LYS A 226 3.81 14.39 -24.38
CA LYS A 226 4.92 14.51 -25.33
C LYS A 226 5.73 13.22 -25.34
N MET A 227 5.89 12.61 -26.50
CA MET A 227 6.65 11.36 -26.69
C MET A 227 8.14 11.68 -26.88
N SER A 228 8.85 11.96 -25.77
CA SER A 228 10.32 11.92 -25.75
C SER A 228 10.80 10.47 -25.65
N PRO A 229 12.05 10.15 -26.04
CA PRO A 229 12.60 8.79 -25.86
C PRO A 229 12.52 8.29 -24.40
N TYR A 230 12.76 9.16 -23.44
CA TYR A 230 12.64 8.87 -22.02
C TYR A 230 11.18 8.54 -21.64
N ASN A 231 10.22 9.38 -22.04
CA ASN A 231 8.81 9.15 -21.76
C ASN A 231 8.31 7.85 -22.43
N LEU A 232 8.80 7.54 -23.65
CA LEU A 232 8.45 6.30 -24.33
C LEU A 232 8.92 5.08 -23.55
N LEU A 233 10.15 5.09 -23.05
CA LEU A 233 10.71 4.01 -22.25
C LEU A 233 9.93 3.82 -20.93
N THR A 234 9.69 4.88 -20.19
CA THR A 234 8.98 4.84 -18.92
C THR A 234 7.52 4.38 -19.08
N GLU A 235 6.82 4.89 -20.11
CA GLU A 235 5.44 4.44 -20.38
C GLU A 235 5.39 3.00 -20.86
N SER A 236 6.34 2.54 -21.67
CA SER A 236 6.44 1.14 -22.07
C SER A 236 6.64 0.22 -20.87
N SER A 237 7.55 0.58 -19.96
CA SER A 237 7.77 -0.17 -18.72
C SER A 237 6.51 -0.19 -17.85
N ARG A 238 5.84 0.95 -17.70
CA ARG A 238 4.56 1.04 -16.97
C ARG A 238 3.50 0.09 -17.55
N MET A 239 3.36 0.05 -18.89
CA MET A 239 2.41 -0.85 -19.57
C MET A 239 2.74 -2.31 -19.31
N MET A 240 4.02 -2.71 -19.33
CA MET A 240 4.43 -4.08 -19.00
C MET A 240 4.10 -4.43 -17.56
N MET A 241 4.42 -3.56 -16.60
CA MET A 241 4.10 -3.77 -15.18
C MET A 241 2.58 -3.83 -14.94
N GLN A 242 1.78 -2.99 -15.62
CA GLN A 242 0.32 -3.08 -15.55
C GLN A 242 -0.22 -4.40 -16.10
N GLN A 243 0.40 -4.93 -17.17
CA GLN A 243 0.01 -6.22 -17.69
C GLN A 243 0.30 -7.36 -16.71
N ILE A 244 1.44 -7.30 -16.00
CA ILE A 244 1.76 -8.25 -14.93
C ILE A 244 0.74 -8.14 -13.80
N THR A 245 0.40 -6.92 -13.35
CA THR A 245 -0.63 -6.67 -12.33
C THR A 245 -1.97 -7.29 -12.73
N ARG A 246 -2.40 -7.11 -13.99
CA ARG A 246 -3.64 -7.70 -14.49
C ARG A 246 -3.63 -9.22 -14.38
N TYR A 247 -2.56 -9.88 -14.81
CA TYR A 247 -2.43 -11.33 -14.69
C TYR A 247 -2.42 -11.81 -13.23
N GLN A 248 -1.82 -11.05 -12.32
CA GLN A 248 -1.86 -11.37 -10.90
C GLN A 248 -3.29 -11.27 -10.34
N ILE A 249 -4.03 -10.23 -10.69
CA ILE A 249 -5.43 -10.07 -10.28
C ILE A 249 -6.30 -11.20 -10.84
N GLU A 250 -6.18 -11.51 -12.13
CA GLU A 250 -6.92 -12.59 -12.78
C GLU A 250 -6.62 -13.96 -12.16
N ARG A 251 -5.37 -14.20 -11.78
CA ARG A 251 -4.92 -15.47 -11.20
C ARG A 251 -5.30 -15.64 -9.74
N CYS A 252 -5.14 -14.59 -8.94
CA CYS A 252 -5.30 -14.66 -7.47
C CYS A 252 -6.70 -14.27 -7.01
N GLN A 253 -7.50 -13.57 -7.84
CA GLN A 253 -8.89 -13.19 -7.60
C GLN A 253 -9.10 -12.63 -6.19
N PRO A 254 -8.58 -11.42 -5.88
CA PRO A 254 -8.79 -10.82 -4.56
C PRO A 254 -10.27 -10.61 -4.29
N ASP A 255 -10.68 -10.77 -3.04
CA ASP A 255 -12.06 -10.57 -2.60
C ASP A 255 -12.48 -9.11 -2.75
N ILE A 256 -11.57 -8.17 -2.49
CA ILE A 256 -11.78 -6.74 -2.70
C ILE A 256 -10.59 -6.16 -3.48
N LEU A 257 -10.88 -5.41 -4.55
CA LEU A 257 -9.89 -4.69 -5.34
C LEU A 257 -10.12 -3.19 -5.23
N ILE A 258 -9.19 -2.50 -4.56
CA ILE A 258 -9.19 -1.04 -4.42
C ILE A 258 -8.24 -0.46 -5.47
N GLN A 259 -8.74 0.44 -6.31
CA GLN A 259 -7.96 0.95 -7.44
C GLN A 259 -7.89 2.48 -7.47
N MET A 260 -6.70 3.01 -7.71
CA MET A 260 -6.47 4.41 -8.06
C MET A 260 -5.85 4.51 -9.44
N SER A 261 -6.34 5.43 -10.26
CA SER A 261 -5.82 5.64 -11.62
C SER A 261 -4.34 6.00 -11.61
N GLY A 262 -3.55 5.36 -12.46
CA GLY A 262 -2.11 5.59 -12.59
C GLY A 262 -1.71 7.00 -13.07
N ASN A 263 -2.67 7.85 -13.45
CA ASN A 263 -2.48 9.26 -13.82
C ASN A 263 -3.06 10.25 -12.80
N ALA A 264 -3.52 9.80 -11.63
CA ALA A 264 -4.01 10.67 -10.57
C ALA A 264 -2.93 11.61 -10.05
N TYR A 265 -1.71 11.10 -9.88
CA TYR A 265 -0.52 11.84 -9.47
C TYR A 265 0.71 11.35 -10.23
N ASP A 266 1.71 12.21 -10.41
CA ASP A 266 3.00 11.78 -10.97
C ASP A 266 3.83 10.99 -9.94
N MET A 267 4.72 10.13 -10.44
CA MET A 267 5.50 9.20 -9.60
C MET A 267 6.40 9.91 -8.56
N LEU A 268 6.75 11.17 -8.78
CA LEU A 268 7.64 11.96 -7.91
C LEU A 268 6.93 13.10 -7.17
N GLU A 269 5.60 13.14 -7.15
CA GLU A 269 4.82 14.20 -6.48
C GLU A 269 4.62 13.97 -4.98
N PHE A 270 5.67 13.60 -4.26
CA PHE A 270 5.62 13.35 -2.81
C PHE A 270 5.14 14.55 -1.98
N HIS A 271 5.32 15.78 -2.49
CA HIS A 271 4.85 17.01 -1.82
C HIS A 271 3.32 17.17 -1.77
N HIS A 272 2.58 16.26 -2.41
CA HIS A 272 1.15 16.15 -2.33
C HIS A 272 0.68 15.05 -1.35
N ALA A 273 1.54 14.63 -0.42
CA ALA A 273 1.29 13.49 0.48
C ALA A 273 -0.09 13.53 1.14
N ALA A 274 -0.52 14.69 1.68
CA ALA A 274 -1.81 14.81 2.35
C ALA A 274 -3.00 14.55 1.41
N SER A 275 -2.98 15.11 0.20
CA SER A 275 -4.04 14.88 -0.79
C SER A 275 -4.04 13.44 -1.33
N ILE A 276 -2.86 12.83 -1.42
CA ILE A 276 -2.74 11.43 -1.86
C ILE A 276 -3.34 10.48 -0.79
N VAL A 277 -3.09 10.73 0.50
CA VAL A 277 -3.70 9.98 1.60
C VAL A 277 -5.22 10.10 1.56
N GLU A 278 -5.76 11.33 1.38
CA GLU A 278 -7.21 11.55 1.30
C GLU A 278 -7.81 10.78 0.11
N THR A 279 -7.17 10.82 -1.05
CA THR A 279 -7.60 9.99 -2.18
C THR A 279 -7.62 8.50 -1.83
N GLY A 280 -6.65 8.01 -1.04
CA GLY A 280 -6.64 6.63 -0.53
C GLY A 280 -7.86 6.31 0.32
N ILE A 281 -8.27 7.23 1.19
CA ILE A 281 -9.50 7.12 2.00
C ILE A 281 -10.73 7.05 1.11
N GLU A 282 -10.85 7.97 0.15
CA GLU A 282 -12.01 8.07 -0.75
C GLU A 282 -12.19 6.79 -1.59
N ILE A 283 -11.15 6.32 -2.28
CA ILE A 283 -11.26 5.13 -3.12
C ILE A 283 -11.56 3.86 -2.32
N THR A 284 -11.11 3.79 -1.06
CA THR A 284 -11.43 2.67 -0.18
C THR A 284 -12.88 2.69 0.20
N ARG A 285 -13.40 3.84 0.59
CA ARG A 285 -14.81 4.04 0.94
C ARG A 285 -15.73 3.68 -0.23
N ASP A 286 -15.37 4.10 -1.44
CA ASP A 286 -16.14 3.80 -2.65
C ASP A 286 -16.12 2.30 -2.97
N ALA A 287 -14.97 1.63 -2.86
CA ALA A 287 -14.85 0.20 -3.08
C ALA A 287 -15.68 -0.60 -2.06
N LEU A 288 -15.61 -0.27 -0.78
CA LEU A 288 -16.38 -0.95 0.27
C LEU A 288 -17.89 -0.73 0.12
N ASN A 289 -18.33 0.47 -0.27
CA ASN A 289 -19.74 0.73 -0.54
C ASN A 289 -20.27 -0.08 -1.73
N THR A 290 -19.47 -0.22 -2.79
CA THR A 290 -19.86 -0.99 -3.97
C THR A 290 -20.10 -2.47 -3.64
N GLU A 291 -19.24 -3.07 -2.81
CA GLU A 291 -19.39 -4.47 -2.35
C GLU A 291 -20.63 -4.66 -1.46
N LEU A 292 -20.94 -3.68 -0.60
CA LEU A 292 -22.13 -3.75 0.29
C LEU A 292 -23.47 -3.68 -0.45
N TYR A 293 -23.50 -3.13 -1.68
CA TYR A 293 -24.72 -3.01 -2.50
C TYR A 293 -24.83 -4.07 -3.61
N SER A 294 -23.83 -4.95 -3.74
CA SER A 294 -23.81 -6.02 -4.75
C SER A 294 -24.33 -7.38 -4.25
N VAL A 295 -24.89 -7.42 -3.02
CA VAL A 295 -25.51 -8.61 -2.39
C VAL A 295 -27.03 -8.55 -2.43
#